data_37f479cb6a4b85944dd2c4d8faf5eb35
#
_entry.id   37f479cb6a4b85944dd2c4d8faf5eb35
#
_cell.length_a   1.000
_cell.length_b   1.000
_cell.length_c   1.000
_cell.angle_alpha   90.00
_cell.angle_beta   90.00
_cell.angle_gamma   90.00
#
_symmetry.space_group_name_H-M   'P 1'
#
loop_
_entity.id
_entity.type
_entity.pdbx_description
1 polymer ?
#
loop_
_entity_poly.entity_id
_entity_poly.type
_entity_poly.pdbx_seq_one_letter_code
_entity_poly.pdbx_strand_id
1 'polypeptide(L)'
;MTDILLDRNYKILLETAGHIKPIEIFKNPNVIISMDCKCPSSNMQKKTNLKYLKALESKDQIKFVINDIVDYEYAKDVVTSNNLRAKIVFQPVFGSDLKDLANLVLRDKLLVRVVPQLHKIIWGDIRGV
;
A
#
# COMPACT_ATOMS: atom_id res chain seq x y z
N MET A 1 -2.62 3.38 23.88
CA MET A 1 -3.92 3.39 23.20
C MET A 1 -4.21 2.08 22.46
N THR A 2 -3.27 1.55 21.71
CA THR A 2 -3.44 0.29 20.93
C THR A 2 -3.79 -0.89 21.84
N ASP A 3 -3.11 -1.04 22.98
CA ASP A 3 -3.36 -2.13 23.94
C ASP A 3 -4.78 -2.08 24.50
N ILE A 4 -5.28 -0.89 24.83
CA ILE A 4 -6.65 -0.69 25.34
C ILE A 4 -7.69 -1.14 24.30
N LEU A 5 -7.46 -0.83 23.02
CA LEU A 5 -8.36 -1.22 21.94
C LEU A 5 -8.34 -2.73 21.73
N LEU A 6 -7.16 -3.34 21.79
CA LEU A 6 -7.01 -4.80 21.66
C LEU A 6 -7.68 -5.54 22.81
N ASP A 7 -7.55 -5.06 24.04
CA ASP A 7 -8.22 -5.63 25.22
C ASP A 7 -9.75 -5.58 25.12
N ARG A 8 -10.27 -4.65 24.31
CA ARG A 8 -11.70 -4.52 24.00
C ARG A 8 -12.12 -5.24 22.73
N ASN A 9 -11.26 -6.10 22.17
CA ASN A 9 -11.49 -6.89 20.95
C ASN A 9 -11.73 -6.07 19.69
N TYR A 10 -11.19 -4.83 19.60
CA TYR A 10 -11.22 -4.07 18.36
C TYR A 10 -10.20 -4.62 17.37
N LYS A 11 -10.55 -4.56 16.09
CA LYS A 11 -9.57 -4.69 15.01
C LYS A 11 -9.00 -3.33 14.70
N ILE A 12 -7.68 -3.25 14.56
CA ILE A 12 -6.96 -2.00 14.35
C ILE A 12 -6.31 -2.04 12.97
N LEU A 13 -6.56 -1.01 12.17
CA LEU A 13 -5.83 -0.75 10.93
C LEU A 13 -4.81 0.35 11.20
N LEU A 14 -3.53 0.01 11.06
CA LEU A 14 -2.43 0.97 11.18
C LEU A 14 -1.89 1.30 9.79
N GLU A 15 -1.94 2.57 9.42
CA GLU A 15 -1.27 3.06 8.24
C GLU A 15 0.15 3.48 8.59
N THR A 16 1.14 3.03 7.83
CA THR A 16 2.56 3.30 8.08
C THR A 16 3.31 3.45 6.76
N ALA A 17 4.51 4.00 6.83
CA ALA A 17 5.37 4.17 5.67
C ALA A 17 6.43 3.05 5.59
N GLY A 18 6.87 2.72 4.39
CA GLY A 18 7.80 1.61 4.13
C GLY A 18 9.20 1.78 4.72
N HIS A 19 9.50 2.91 5.35
CA HIS A 19 10.75 3.13 6.09
C HIS A 19 10.59 2.91 7.60
N ILE A 20 9.38 2.68 8.08
CA ILE A 20 9.10 2.45 9.51
C ILE A 20 9.31 0.98 9.82
N LYS A 21 10.21 0.71 10.77
CA LYS A 21 10.50 -0.65 11.20
C LYS A 21 9.28 -1.29 11.85
N PRO A 22 8.88 -2.50 11.41
CA PRO A 22 7.85 -3.26 12.08
C PRO A 22 8.21 -3.54 13.55
N ILE A 23 7.23 -3.41 14.42
CA ILE A 23 7.35 -3.67 15.85
C ILE A 23 6.49 -4.87 16.24
N GLU A 24 6.67 -5.37 17.46
CA GLU A 24 6.06 -6.64 17.90
C GLU A 24 4.53 -6.64 17.81
N ILE A 25 3.87 -5.50 18.05
CA ILE A 25 2.41 -5.38 17.97
C ILE A 25 1.87 -5.66 16.55
N PHE A 26 2.71 -5.54 15.51
CA PHE A 26 2.32 -5.85 14.13
C PHE A 26 1.96 -7.33 13.95
N LYS A 27 2.47 -8.21 14.82
CA LYS A 27 2.17 -9.65 14.79
C LYS A 27 0.82 -10.00 15.38
N ASN A 28 0.19 -9.08 16.11
CA ASN A 28 -1.14 -9.33 16.67
C ASN A 28 -2.17 -9.55 15.55
N PRO A 29 -2.97 -10.64 15.58
CA PRO A 29 -3.92 -10.95 14.51
C PRO A 29 -5.02 -9.90 14.33
N ASN A 30 -5.30 -9.09 15.36
CA ASN A 30 -6.26 -8.01 15.31
C ASN A 30 -5.67 -6.68 14.83
N VAL A 31 -4.38 -6.65 14.55
CA VAL A 31 -3.68 -5.49 13.99
C VAL A 31 -3.36 -5.76 12.52
N ILE A 32 -3.94 -4.97 11.63
CA ILE A 32 -3.70 -5.02 10.19
C ILE A 32 -2.84 -3.82 9.83
N ILE A 33 -1.75 -4.07 9.13
CA ILE A 33 -0.83 -3.01 8.67
C ILE A 33 -1.14 -2.67 7.22
N SER A 34 -1.29 -1.38 6.93
CA SER A 34 -1.29 -0.84 5.58
C SER A 34 -0.01 -0.03 5.39
N MET A 35 0.97 -0.63 4.75
CA MET A 35 2.29 -0.02 4.56
C MET A 35 2.40 0.63 3.19
N ASP A 36 2.73 1.93 3.18
CA ASP A 36 2.87 2.73 1.98
C ASP A 36 4.28 2.58 1.40
N CYS A 37 4.39 1.95 0.25
CA CYS A 37 5.64 1.82 -0.50
C CYS A 37 5.74 2.96 -1.51
N LYS A 38 6.71 3.84 -1.31
CA LYS A 38 6.87 5.02 -2.16
C LYS A 38 7.45 4.66 -3.52
N CYS A 39 6.87 5.25 -4.56
CA CYS A 39 7.29 5.13 -5.95
C CYS A 39 8.19 6.30 -6.39
N PRO A 40 8.87 6.20 -7.56
CA PRO A 40 9.80 7.23 -8.03
C PRO A 40 9.23 8.65 -8.09
N SER A 41 7.97 8.82 -8.51
CA SER A 41 7.31 10.14 -8.57
C SER A 41 7.27 10.88 -7.24
N SER A 42 7.34 10.16 -6.12
CA SER A 42 7.37 10.78 -4.80
C SER A 42 8.75 11.31 -4.40
N ASN A 43 9.80 10.95 -5.13
CA ASN A 43 11.22 11.17 -4.78
C ASN A 43 11.63 10.53 -3.43
N MET A 44 10.81 9.60 -2.93
CA MET A 44 10.97 8.97 -1.61
C MET A 44 11.17 7.45 -1.69
N GLN A 45 11.22 6.85 -2.89
CA GLN A 45 11.31 5.40 -3.07
C GLN A 45 12.55 4.79 -2.38
N LYS A 46 13.65 5.53 -2.32
CA LYS A 46 14.90 5.07 -1.67
C LYS A 46 14.77 4.90 -0.15
N LYS A 47 13.77 5.52 0.46
CA LYS A 47 13.50 5.39 1.91
C LYS A 47 12.76 4.10 2.25
N THR A 48 12.13 3.45 1.29
CA THR A 48 11.44 2.19 1.51
C THR A 48 12.46 1.07 1.77
N ASN A 49 12.25 0.35 2.86
CA ASN A 49 13.08 -0.81 3.20
C ASN A 49 12.34 -2.10 2.83
N LEU A 50 12.83 -2.80 1.81
CA LEU A 50 12.23 -4.04 1.33
C LEU A 50 12.15 -5.14 2.39
N LYS A 51 13.06 -5.15 3.37
CA LYS A 51 13.00 -6.09 4.49
C LYS A 51 11.73 -5.89 5.33
N TYR A 52 11.28 -4.64 5.47
CA TYR A 52 10.06 -4.32 6.21
C TYR A 52 8.81 -4.76 5.45
N LEU A 53 8.80 -4.61 4.12
CA LEU A 53 7.73 -5.13 3.29
C LEU A 53 7.62 -6.65 3.39
N LYS A 54 8.77 -7.35 3.38
CA LYS A 54 8.82 -8.82 3.49
C LYS A 54 8.40 -9.34 4.86
N ALA A 55 8.51 -8.51 5.90
CA ALA A 55 8.11 -8.87 7.25
C ALA A 55 6.59 -8.85 7.46
N LEU A 56 5.83 -8.23 6.55
CA LEU A 56 4.38 -8.18 6.63
C LEU A 56 3.76 -9.55 6.33
N GLU A 57 2.61 -9.80 6.93
CA GLU A 57 1.89 -11.07 6.84
C GLU A 57 0.72 -10.99 5.85
N SER A 58 0.08 -12.12 5.57
CA SER A 58 -1.06 -12.20 4.63
C SER A 58 -2.28 -11.39 5.07
N LYS A 59 -2.40 -11.04 6.36
CA LYS A 59 -3.45 -10.14 6.88
C LYS A 59 -3.21 -8.69 6.53
N ASP A 60 -1.96 -8.33 6.24
CA ASP A 60 -1.51 -6.97 5.98
C ASP A 60 -1.62 -6.59 4.50
N GLN A 61 -1.38 -5.33 4.18
CA GLN A 61 -1.33 -4.87 2.81
C GLN A 61 -0.17 -3.90 2.56
N ILE A 62 0.31 -3.89 1.33
CA ILE A 62 1.30 -2.94 0.82
C ILE A 62 0.62 -2.11 -0.26
N LYS A 63 0.68 -0.80 -0.11
CA LYS A 63 0.05 0.14 -1.04
C LYS A 63 1.11 0.89 -1.83
N PHE A 64 0.92 0.91 -3.15
CA PHE A 64 1.70 1.71 -4.09
C PHE A 64 0.80 2.78 -4.69
N VAL A 65 1.18 4.04 -4.56
CA VAL A 65 0.48 5.15 -5.22
C VAL A 65 1.17 5.39 -6.56
N ILE A 66 0.45 5.18 -7.65
CA ILE A 66 0.96 5.15 -9.03
C ILE A 66 0.53 6.44 -9.75
N ASN A 67 1.49 7.24 -10.16
CA ASN A 67 1.25 8.47 -10.91
C ASN A 67 1.43 8.28 -12.42
N ASP A 68 2.41 7.49 -12.83
CA ASP A 68 2.81 7.31 -14.23
C ASP A 68 3.33 5.89 -14.50
N ILE A 69 3.74 5.66 -15.74
CA ILE A 69 4.26 4.34 -16.15
C ILE A 69 5.57 3.99 -15.43
N VAL A 70 6.37 4.96 -15.04
CA VAL A 70 7.63 4.72 -14.29
C VAL A 70 7.31 4.18 -12.90
N ASP A 71 6.33 4.74 -12.23
CA ASP A 71 5.83 4.24 -10.95
C ASP A 71 5.27 2.83 -11.08
N TYR A 72 4.50 2.58 -12.14
CA TYR A 72 3.92 1.27 -12.40
C TYR A 72 5.00 0.20 -12.59
N GLU A 73 5.99 0.46 -13.45
CA GLU A 73 7.09 -0.49 -13.70
C GLU A 73 7.91 -0.73 -12.42
N TYR A 74 8.15 0.29 -11.63
CA TYR A 74 8.81 0.15 -10.32
C TYR A 74 8.00 -0.74 -9.37
N ALA A 75 6.72 -0.46 -9.21
CA ALA A 75 5.85 -1.23 -8.32
C ALA A 75 5.74 -2.69 -8.79
N LYS A 76 5.59 -2.92 -10.09
CA LYS A 76 5.59 -4.24 -10.70
C LYS A 76 6.89 -4.99 -10.41
N ASP A 77 8.03 -4.35 -10.55
CA ASP A 77 9.34 -4.96 -10.25
C ASP A 77 9.43 -5.34 -8.77
N VAL A 78 9.06 -4.47 -7.85
CA VAL A 78 9.04 -4.78 -6.42
C VAL A 78 8.17 -6.01 -6.13
N VAL A 79 6.98 -6.07 -6.70
CA VAL A 79 6.01 -7.16 -6.48
C VAL A 79 6.50 -8.48 -7.08
N THR A 80 7.07 -8.46 -8.29
CA THR A 80 7.47 -9.68 -9.00
C THR A 80 8.84 -10.20 -8.58
N SER A 81 9.73 -9.31 -8.15
CA SER A 81 11.10 -9.67 -7.74
C SER A 81 11.23 -10.03 -6.25
N ASN A 82 10.19 -9.86 -5.47
CA ASN A 82 10.19 -10.14 -4.04
C ASN A 82 9.04 -11.08 -3.68
N ASN A 83 9.29 -12.00 -2.75
CA ASN A 83 8.25 -12.86 -2.22
C ASN A 83 7.49 -12.16 -1.10
N LEU A 84 6.49 -11.37 -1.46
CA LEU A 84 5.66 -10.61 -0.54
C LEU A 84 4.42 -11.40 -0.16
N ARG A 85 4.18 -11.58 1.14
CA ARG A 85 3.01 -12.30 1.67
C ARG A 85 1.79 -11.40 1.81
N ALA A 86 2.01 -10.11 2.04
CA ALA A 86 0.94 -9.12 2.18
C ALA A 86 0.14 -8.94 0.88
N LYS A 87 -1.09 -8.49 1.01
CA LYS A 87 -1.92 -8.10 -0.14
C LYS A 87 -1.34 -6.85 -0.78
N ILE A 88 -1.34 -6.81 -2.11
CA ILE A 88 -0.80 -5.68 -2.86
C ILE A 88 -1.95 -4.82 -3.37
N VAL A 89 -1.82 -3.51 -3.16
CA VAL A 89 -2.80 -2.51 -3.62
C VAL A 89 -2.08 -1.48 -4.50
N PHE A 90 -2.54 -1.32 -5.74
CA PHE A 90 -2.16 -0.23 -6.62
C PHE A 90 -3.27 0.82 -6.62
N GLN A 91 -2.91 2.04 -6.28
CA GLN A 91 -3.83 3.16 -6.19
C GLN A 91 -3.36 4.28 -7.12
N PRO A 92 -4.17 4.67 -8.14
CA PRO A 92 -3.79 5.77 -9.01
C PRO A 92 -3.81 7.09 -8.25
N VAL A 93 -2.90 7.99 -8.61
CA VAL A 93 -2.94 9.39 -8.15
C VAL A 93 -4.22 10.03 -8.68
N PHE A 94 -4.83 10.92 -7.89
CA PHE A 94 -6.01 11.66 -8.32
C PHE A 94 -5.76 12.42 -9.63
N GLY A 95 -6.68 12.27 -10.58
CA GLY A 95 -6.58 12.83 -11.94
C GLY A 95 -5.88 11.94 -12.95
N SER A 96 -5.23 10.84 -12.54
CA SER A 96 -4.73 9.83 -13.46
C SER A 96 -5.81 8.81 -13.82
N ASP A 97 -5.66 8.13 -14.96
CA ASP A 97 -6.68 7.23 -15.48
C ASP A 97 -6.66 5.87 -14.77
N LEU A 98 -7.69 5.61 -13.98
CA LEU A 98 -7.90 4.32 -13.31
C LEU A 98 -8.01 3.16 -14.33
N LYS A 99 -8.63 3.40 -15.48
CA LYS A 99 -8.79 2.41 -16.54
C LYS A 99 -7.43 1.99 -17.11
N ASP A 100 -6.54 2.95 -17.36
CA ASP A 100 -5.21 2.66 -17.87
C ASP A 100 -4.41 1.81 -16.88
N LEU A 101 -4.46 2.14 -15.60
CA LEU A 101 -3.81 1.33 -14.57
C LEU A 101 -4.39 -0.09 -14.51
N ALA A 102 -5.70 -0.23 -14.55
CA ALA A 102 -6.35 -1.53 -14.54
C ALA A 102 -5.96 -2.37 -15.78
N ASN A 103 -5.89 -1.75 -16.96
CA ASN A 103 -5.46 -2.43 -18.18
C ASN A 103 -4.01 -2.92 -18.10
N LEU A 104 -3.11 -2.14 -17.54
CA LEU A 104 -1.71 -2.54 -17.33
C LEU A 104 -1.62 -3.76 -16.40
N VAL A 105 -2.35 -3.75 -15.30
CA VAL A 105 -2.40 -4.87 -14.35
C VAL A 105 -2.93 -6.13 -15.00
N LEU A 106 -3.99 -6.03 -15.81
CA LEU A 106 -4.56 -7.16 -16.56
C LEU A 106 -3.59 -7.68 -17.61
N ARG A 107 -2.94 -6.79 -18.37
CA ARG A 107 -1.93 -7.15 -19.38
C ARG A 107 -0.82 -7.98 -18.77
N ASP A 108 -0.31 -7.56 -17.61
CA ASP A 108 0.83 -8.19 -16.96
C ASP A 108 0.42 -9.32 -15.99
N LYS A 109 -0.89 -9.59 -15.88
CA LYS A 109 -1.47 -10.66 -15.03
C LYS A 109 -0.99 -10.59 -13.59
N LEU A 110 -0.89 -9.38 -13.03
CA LEU A 110 -0.45 -9.18 -11.65
C LEU A 110 -1.57 -9.54 -10.66
N LEU A 111 -1.20 -10.22 -9.58
CA LEU A 111 -2.10 -10.52 -8.47
C LEU A 111 -2.14 -9.34 -7.49
N VAL A 112 -2.69 -8.23 -7.95
CA VAL A 112 -2.81 -7.00 -7.18
C VAL A 112 -4.25 -6.46 -7.25
N ARG A 113 -4.62 -5.66 -6.25
CA ARG A 113 -5.88 -4.92 -6.26
C ARG A 113 -5.65 -3.53 -6.81
N VAL A 114 -6.54 -3.06 -7.67
CA VAL A 114 -6.56 -1.68 -8.14
C VAL A 114 -7.70 -0.96 -7.42
N VAL A 115 -7.36 0.04 -6.63
CA VAL A 115 -8.32 0.73 -5.74
C VAL A 115 -8.19 2.24 -5.93
N PRO A 116 -9.27 2.96 -6.24
CA PRO A 116 -9.23 4.42 -6.37
C PRO A 116 -9.11 5.11 -5.01
N GLN A 117 -8.72 6.39 -5.02
CA GLN A 117 -8.78 7.27 -3.85
C GLN A 117 -10.23 7.74 -3.66
N LEU A 118 -11.03 6.97 -2.96
CA LEU A 118 -12.47 7.19 -2.85
C LEU A 118 -12.84 8.57 -2.30
N HIS A 119 -12.12 9.05 -1.29
CA HIS A 119 -12.38 10.39 -0.72
C HIS A 119 -12.21 11.50 -1.75
N LYS A 120 -11.28 11.36 -2.68
CA LYS A 120 -11.05 12.34 -3.75
C LYS A 120 -12.12 12.24 -4.84
N ILE A 121 -12.68 11.07 -5.08
CA ILE A 121 -13.82 10.90 -5.98
C ILE A 121 -15.06 11.60 -5.42
N ILE A 122 -15.29 11.48 -4.11
CA ILE A 122 -16.47 12.04 -3.45
C ILE A 122 -16.36 13.56 -3.29
N TRP A 123 -15.22 14.06 -2.79
CA TRP A 123 -15.05 15.47 -2.42
C TRP A 123 -14.05 16.25 -3.26
N GLY A 124 -13.42 15.62 -4.28
CA GLY A 124 -12.35 16.25 -5.06
C GLY A 124 -11.03 16.34 -4.29
N ASP A 125 -10.10 17.15 -4.81
CA ASP A 125 -8.76 17.30 -4.20
C ASP A 125 -8.76 18.36 -3.09
N ILE A 126 -9.59 18.15 -2.08
CA ILE A 126 -9.74 19.02 -0.92
C ILE A 126 -8.99 18.41 0.27
N ARG A 127 -8.15 19.22 0.95
CA ARG A 127 -7.46 18.78 2.16
C ARG A 127 -8.42 18.57 3.33
N GLY A 128 -8.19 17.54 4.14
CA GLY A 128 -8.91 17.31 5.39
C GLY A 128 -10.25 16.58 5.25
N VAL A 129 -10.49 16.01 4.09
CA VAL A 129 -11.66 15.15 3.84
C VAL A 129 -11.25 13.75 3.45
#